data_9aaff4b5ef6fbbab0cd27deee51e3d0c
#
_entry.id   9aaff4b5ef6fbbab0cd27deee51e3d0c
#
_cell.length_a   1.000
_cell.length_b   1.000
_cell.length_c   1.000
_cell.angle_alpha   90.00
_cell.angle_beta   90.00
_cell.angle_gamma   90.00
#
_symmetry.space_group_name_H-M   'P 1'
#
loop_
_entity.id
_entity.type
_entity.pdbx_description
1 polymer ?
#
loop_
_entity_poly.entity_id
_entity_poly.type
_entity_poly.pdbx_seq_one_letter_code
_entity_poly.pdbx_strand_id
1 'polypeptide(L)'
;YDRGHFQSIKTANIKNGWKVVKNWQGTGKGRVRKHDVGIDYIEALTPGAELAVEFSGTAIGLPMVAGPDVGVIEWKIDNGQWKSLDQFTKWSSGLHIPWIYMLEKELPEGTHLLTLRTSNRKNDQSIGYACRFRAFAVNGKLSD
;
A
#
# COMPACT_ATOMS: atom_id res chain seq x y z
N TYR A 1 -6.89 16.85 -5.92
CA TYR A 1 -5.54 16.50 -5.55
C TYR A 1 -4.57 17.15 -6.52
N ASP A 2 -4.28 18.39 -6.17
CA ASP A 2 -3.42 19.24 -7.01
C ASP A 2 -2.00 18.70 -7.04
N ARG A 3 -1.38 18.70 -8.23
CA ARG A 3 0.00 18.25 -8.43
C ARG A 3 0.21 16.77 -8.04
N GLY A 4 -0.88 16.00 -7.94
CA GLY A 4 -0.80 14.58 -7.66
C GLY A 4 -0.43 13.78 -8.89
N HIS A 5 0.32 12.70 -8.68
CA HIS A 5 0.63 11.73 -9.74
C HIS A 5 0.83 10.35 -9.12
N PHE A 6 0.79 9.34 -9.97
CA PHE A 6 1.05 7.96 -9.54
C PHE A 6 2.46 7.57 -9.95
N GLN A 7 3.23 7.10 -8.97
CA GLN A 7 4.57 6.55 -9.20
C GLN A 7 4.46 5.03 -9.27
N SER A 8 5.15 4.43 -10.23
CA SER A 8 5.05 2.98 -10.48
C SER A 8 5.51 2.14 -9.30
N ILE A 9 4.82 1.04 -9.03
CA ILE A 9 5.26 0.04 -8.05
C ILE A 9 6.62 -0.55 -8.41
N LYS A 10 7.04 -0.48 -9.66
CA LYS A 10 8.35 -0.97 -10.10
C LYS A 10 9.50 -0.13 -9.57
N THR A 11 9.24 1.07 -9.04
CA THR A 11 10.26 1.91 -8.43
C THR A 11 10.58 1.49 -6.98
N ALA A 12 9.82 0.57 -6.42
CA ALA A 12 10.08 0.06 -5.07
C ALA A 12 11.31 -0.84 -5.05
N ASN A 13 12.11 -0.68 -3.99
CA ASN A 13 13.24 -1.57 -3.70
C ASN A 13 12.75 -2.61 -2.69
N ILE A 14 12.55 -3.83 -3.17
CA ILE A 14 12.04 -4.92 -2.35
C ILE A 14 13.19 -5.53 -1.56
N LYS A 15 13.07 -5.51 -0.23
CA LYS A 15 14.00 -6.20 0.64
C LYS A 15 13.64 -7.69 0.74
N ASN A 16 12.37 -7.97 1.02
CA ASN A 16 11.87 -9.34 1.11
C ASN A 16 10.33 -9.34 1.11
N GLY A 17 9.76 -10.45 0.73
CA GLY A 17 8.35 -10.77 0.96
C GLY A 17 7.33 -10.12 0.03
N TRP A 18 7.71 -9.14 -0.74
CA TRP A 18 6.84 -8.46 -1.70
C TRP A 18 7.08 -9.01 -3.09
N LYS A 19 6.03 -9.10 -3.89
CA LYS A 19 6.15 -9.50 -5.30
C LYS A 19 5.12 -8.77 -6.13
N VAL A 20 5.42 -8.59 -7.41
CA VAL A 20 4.46 -8.05 -8.37
C VAL A 20 3.55 -9.16 -8.83
N VAL A 21 2.26 -8.97 -8.68
CA VAL A 21 1.23 -9.89 -9.14
C VAL A 21 0.59 -9.26 -10.37
N LYS A 22 0.85 -9.85 -11.52
CA LYS A 22 0.30 -9.35 -12.76
C LYS A 22 -1.13 -9.82 -12.93
N ASN A 23 -1.98 -8.90 -13.40
CA ASN A 23 -3.34 -9.25 -13.78
C ASN A 23 -4.13 -9.87 -12.63
N TRP A 24 -4.07 -9.21 -11.47
CA TRP A 24 -4.69 -9.71 -10.23
C TRP A 24 -6.18 -9.97 -10.41
N GLN A 25 -6.67 -11.12 -9.95
CA GLN A 25 -8.05 -11.58 -10.06
C GLN A 25 -8.77 -11.72 -8.73
N GLY A 26 -8.15 -11.28 -7.65
CA GLY A 26 -8.68 -11.47 -6.30
C GLY A 26 -8.10 -12.72 -5.65
N THR A 27 -8.49 -12.97 -4.40
CA THR A 27 -7.93 -14.08 -3.61
C THR A 27 -8.83 -15.30 -3.55
N GLY A 28 -10.00 -15.26 -4.19
CA GLY A 28 -11.02 -16.31 -4.05
C GLY A 28 -11.85 -16.16 -2.79
N LYS A 29 -11.56 -15.18 -1.94
CA LYS A 29 -12.30 -14.86 -0.73
C LYS A 29 -12.79 -13.43 -0.83
N GLY A 30 -14.07 -13.19 -0.58
CA GLY A 30 -14.68 -11.91 -0.78
C GLY A 30 -14.87 -11.58 -2.25
N ARG A 31 -15.71 -10.60 -2.53
CA ARG A 31 -15.99 -10.17 -3.90
C ARG A 31 -15.04 -9.06 -4.32
N VAL A 32 -14.76 -9.01 -5.62
CA VAL A 32 -13.89 -8.00 -6.23
C VAL A 32 -14.71 -7.22 -7.26
N ARG A 33 -14.60 -5.90 -7.23
CA ARG A 33 -15.23 -5.07 -8.24
C ARG A 33 -14.56 -5.31 -9.59
N LYS A 34 -15.36 -5.34 -10.65
CA LYS A 34 -14.89 -5.69 -11.98
C LYS A 34 -13.71 -4.81 -12.44
N HIS A 35 -13.73 -3.53 -12.14
CA HIS A 35 -12.68 -2.61 -12.58
C HIS A 35 -11.38 -2.70 -11.74
N ASP A 36 -11.38 -3.50 -10.66
CA ASP A 36 -10.21 -3.70 -9.82
C ASP A 36 -9.43 -4.96 -10.18
N VAL A 37 -9.97 -5.80 -11.06
CA VAL A 37 -9.27 -6.99 -11.54
C VAL A 37 -8.53 -6.67 -12.83
N GLY A 38 -7.53 -7.48 -13.17
CA GLY A 38 -6.75 -7.29 -14.38
C GLY A 38 -5.68 -6.22 -14.26
N ILE A 39 -5.49 -5.64 -13.08
CA ILE A 39 -4.49 -4.61 -12.81
C ILE A 39 -3.30 -5.26 -12.11
N ASP A 40 -2.09 -4.80 -12.42
CA ASP A 40 -0.89 -5.27 -11.73
C ASP A 40 -0.80 -4.64 -10.35
N TYR A 41 -0.52 -5.46 -9.35
CA TYR A 41 -0.35 -5.04 -7.96
C TYR A 41 0.99 -5.52 -7.44
N ILE A 42 1.52 -4.81 -6.44
CA ILE A 42 2.58 -5.36 -5.58
C ILE A 42 1.92 -5.88 -4.32
N GLU A 43 2.31 -7.08 -3.91
CA GLU A 43 1.60 -7.82 -2.86
C GLU A 43 2.56 -8.47 -1.90
N ALA A 44 2.22 -8.41 -0.61
CA ALA A 44 2.84 -9.19 0.45
C ALA A 44 1.74 -9.91 1.22
N LEU A 45 1.94 -11.16 1.54
CA LEU A 45 0.94 -12.01 2.20
C LEU A 45 1.29 -12.37 3.63
N THR A 46 2.56 -12.24 4.01
CA THR A 46 3.06 -12.70 5.31
C THR A 46 3.65 -11.54 6.11
N PRO A 47 3.73 -11.67 7.44
CA PRO A 47 4.39 -10.66 8.27
C PRO A 47 5.88 -10.51 7.94
N GLY A 48 6.42 -9.32 8.15
CA GLY A 48 7.84 -9.06 8.02
C GLY A 48 8.33 -8.77 6.62
N ALA A 49 7.43 -8.63 5.65
CA ALA A 49 7.80 -8.21 4.30
C ALA A 49 8.13 -6.72 4.29
N GLU A 50 9.25 -6.35 3.70
CA GLU A 50 9.72 -4.96 3.72
C GLU A 50 10.14 -4.50 2.34
N LEU A 51 9.78 -3.25 2.03
CA LEU A 51 10.25 -2.54 0.83
C LEU A 51 10.53 -1.09 1.18
N ALA A 52 11.26 -0.43 0.30
CA ALA A 52 11.50 1.01 0.40
C ALA A 52 11.32 1.64 -0.97
N VAL A 53 10.86 2.90 -0.99
CA VAL A 53 10.72 3.66 -2.21
C VAL A 53 11.12 5.10 -1.98
N GLU A 54 11.88 5.66 -2.90
CA GLU A 54 12.22 7.07 -2.92
C GLU A 54 11.18 7.83 -3.73
N PHE A 55 10.73 8.95 -3.22
CA PHE A 55 9.76 9.80 -3.92
C PHE A 55 10.06 11.26 -3.64
N SER A 56 9.59 12.13 -4.53
CA SER A 56 9.73 13.59 -4.36
C SER A 56 8.35 14.19 -4.20
N GLY A 57 8.13 14.92 -3.10
CA GLY A 57 6.85 15.56 -2.86
C GLY A 57 6.59 15.83 -1.39
N THR A 58 5.35 16.23 -1.11
CA THR A 58 4.90 16.62 0.22
C THR A 58 3.91 15.63 0.84
N ALA A 59 3.48 14.63 0.07
CA ALA A 59 2.52 13.64 0.53
C ALA A 59 2.71 12.33 -0.22
N ILE A 60 2.40 11.24 0.42
CA ILE A 60 2.41 9.91 -0.22
C ILE A 60 1.28 9.05 0.34
N GLY A 61 0.63 8.33 -0.54
CA GLY A 61 -0.42 7.39 -0.21
C GLY A 61 -0.34 6.12 -1.03
N LEU A 62 -1.17 5.17 -0.68
CA LEU A 62 -1.22 3.87 -1.35
C LEU A 62 -2.63 3.61 -1.87
N PRO A 63 -2.83 3.55 -3.19
CA PRO A 63 -4.03 2.98 -3.78
C PRO A 63 -4.02 1.47 -3.55
N MET A 64 -4.69 1.02 -2.52
CA MET A 64 -4.66 -0.38 -2.09
C MET A 64 -6.05 -1.01 -2.18
N VAL A 65 -6.08 -2.33 -2.09
CA VAL A 65 -7.33 -3.08 -2.00
C VAL A 65 -7.42 -3.68 -0.61
N ALA A 66 -8.34 -3.17 0.19
CA ALA A 66 -8.71 -3.78 1.46
C ALA A 66 -9.60 -4.99 1.19
N GLY A 67 -9.49 -6.02 2.00
CA GLY A 67 -10.27 -7.24 1.84
C GLY A 67 -10.23 -8.08 3.10
N PRO A 68 -10.77 -9.30 3.04
CA PRO A 68 -10.88 -10.14 4.24
C PRO A 68 -9.54 -10.60 4.81
N ASP A 69 -8.47 -10.51 4.04
CA ASP A 69 -7.16 -11.05 4.38
C ASP A 69 -6.09 -9.99 4.68
N VAL A 70 -6.48 -8.71 4.83
CA VAL A 70 -5.50 -7.64 5.04
C VAL A 70 -5.10 -7.51 6.50
N GLY A 71 -3.86 -7.07 6.72
CA GLY A 71 -3.27 -6.91 8.04
C GLY A 71 -3.05 -5.46 8.42
N VAL A 72 -2.32 -5.27 9.51
CA VAL A 72 -1.83 -3.97 9.95
C VAL A 72 -0.46 -3.75 9.33
N ILE A 73 -0.31 -2.69 8.55
CA ILE A 73 0.98 -2.32 7.96
C ILE A 73 1.65 -1.25 8.80
N GLU A 74 2.96 -1.16 8.66
CA GLU A 74 3.78 -0.17 9.35
C GLU A 74 4.65 0.55 8.33
N TRP A 75 4.86 1.86 8.53
CA TRP A 75 5.71 2.64 7.65
C TRP A 75 6.43 3.73 8.43
N LYS A 76 7.51 4.21 7.82
CA LYS A 76 8.18 5.42 8.29
C LYS A 76 8.68 6.21 7.09
N ILE A 77 8.84 7.51 7.30
CA ILE A 77 9.44 8.42 6.33
C ILE A 77 10.83 8.79 6.83
N ASP A 78 11.81 8.61 5.96
CA ASP A 78 13.21 8.90 6.25
C ASP A 78 13.65 8.17 7.53
N ASN A 79 14.19 8.86 8.50
CA ASN A 79 14.59 8.29 9.79
C ASN A 79 13.57 8.55 10.89
N GLY A 80 12.31 8.83 10.52
CA GLY A 80 11.26 9.10 11.47
C GLY A 80 10.78 7.85 12.21
N GLN A 81 9.76 8.04 13.02
CA GLN A 81 9.19 6.93 13.78
C GLN A 81 8.28 6.06 12.94
N TRP A 82 8.21 4.78 13.28
CA TRP A 82 7.26 3.86 12.67
C TRP A 82 5.83 4.23 13.05
N LYS A 83 4.96 4.25 12.06
CA LYS A 83 3.52 4.43 12.21
C LYS A 83 2.81 3.19 11.72
N SER A 84 1.55 3.01 12.06
CA SER A 84 0.81 1.82 11.65
C SER A 84 -0.59 2.18 11.15
N LEU A 85 -1.13 1.27 10.32
CA LEU A 85 -2.46 1.39 9.77
C LEU A 85 -3.09 0.00 9.70
N ASP A 86 -4.28 -0.14 10.32
CA ASP A 86 -5.11 -1.32 10.14
C ASP A 86 -5.89 -1.14 8.83
N GLN A 87 -5.60 -1.98 7.84
CA GLN A 87 -6.25 -1.92 6.53
C GLN A 87 -7.67 -2.50 6.54
N PHE A 88 -8.04 -3.22 7.58
CA PHE A 88 -9.33 -3.89 7.64
C PHE A 88 -10.44 -2.89 7.96
N THR A 89 -11.46 -2.85 7.12
CA THR A 89 -12.64 -1.99 7.32
C THR A 89 -13.85 -2.86 7.62
N LYS A 90 -14.93 -2.24 8.06
CA LYS A 90 -16.19 -2.96 8.33
C LYS A 90 -16.76 -3.67 7.09
N TRP A 91 -16.30 -3.31 5.90
CA TRP A 91 -16.75 -3.92 4.64
C TRP A 91 -15.81 -5.03 4.14
N SER A 92 -14.67 -5.22 4.78
CA SER A 92 -13.60 -6.08 4.27
C SER A 92 -13.94 -7.56 4.31
N SER A 93 -14.83 -7.99 5.20
CA SER A 93 -15.11 -9.41 5.40
C SER A 93 -15.74 -10.09 4.19
N GLY A 94 -16.40 -9.36 3.30
CA GLY A 94 -17.09 -9.93 2.14
C GLY A 94 -16.74 -9.29 0.81
N LEU A 95 -15.83 -8.32 0.78
CA LEU A 95 -15.58 -7.54 -0.43
C LEU A 95 -14.16 -6.99 -0.43
N HIS A 96 -13.49 -7.11 -1.58
CA HIS A 96 -12.23 -6.40 -1.83
C HIS A 96 -12.58 -4.98 -2.27
N ILE A 97 -12.16 -3.98 -1.50
CA ILE A 97 -12.53 -2.58 -1.70
C ILE A 97 -11.29 -1.77 -2.06
N PRO A 98 -11.31 -1.05 -3.20
CA PRO A 98 -10.23 -0.13 -3.53
C PRO A 98 -10.29 1.07 -2.59
N TRP A 99 -9.13 1.49 -2.12
CA TRP A 99 -9.02 2.54 -1.13
C TRP A 99 -7.69 3.25 -1.27
N ILE A 100 -7.70 4.57 -1.29
CA ILE A 100 -6.44 5.32 -1.25
C ILE A 100 -6.21 5.80 0.17
N TYR A 101 -5.20 5.22 0.81
CA TYR A 101 -4.75 5.69 2.12
C TYR A 101 -3.62 6.68 1.95
N MET A 102 -3.80 7.88 2.49
CA MET A 102 -2.71 8.83 2.58
C MET A 102 -1.91 8.52 3.84
N LEU A 103 -0.70 8.01 3.64
CA LEU A 103 0.18 7.68 4.76
C LEU A 103 0.74 8.93 5.41
N GLU A 104 1.19 9.89 4.61
CA GLU A 104 1.73 11.16 5.09
C GLU A 104 1.23 12.31 4.25
N LYS A 105 0.98 13.42 4.91
CA LYS A 105 0.62 14.71 4.32
C LYS A 105 1.54 15.76 4.91
N GLU A 106 1.67 16.87 4.25
CA GLU A 106 2.38 18.04 4.80
C GLU A 106 3.85 17.77 5.13
N LEU A 107 4.48 16.87 4.37
CA LEU A 107 5.93 16.68 4.46
C LEU A 107 6.64 17.93 3.90
N PRO A 108 7.86 18.23 4.39
CA PRO A 108 8.69 19.23 3.72
C PRO A 108 8.89 18.85 2.25
N GLU A 109 8.84 19.82 1.36
CA GLU A 109 9.06 19.56 -0.06
C GLU A 109 10.48 19.05 -0.28
N GLY A 110 10.62 18.01 -1.11
CA GLY A 110 11.92 17.40 -1.40
C GLY A 110 11.81 15.91 -1.58
N THR A 111 12.96 15.25 -1.61
CA THR A 111 13.07 13.82 -1.77
C THR A 111 13.00 13.14 -0.41
N HIS A 112 12.17 12.10 -0.32
CA HIS A 112 11.95 11.32 0.90
C HIS A 112 12.06 9.84 0.61
N LEU A 113 12.35 9.06 1.64
CA LEU A 113 12.35 7.60 1.58
C LEU A 113 11.21 7.06 2.41
N LEU A 114 10.28 6.33 1.76
CA LEU A 114 9.25 5.58 2.46
C LEU A 114 9.76 4.16 2.70
N THR A 115 9.72 3.71 3.94
CA THR A 115 9.95 2.29 4.29
C THR A 115 8.62 1.71 4.74
N LEU A 116 8.20 0.62 4.10
CA LEU A 116 6.91 -0.02 4.32
C LEU A 116 7.12 -1.48 4.66
N ARG A 117 6.43 -1.95 5.69
CA ARG A 117 6.51 -3.37 6.06
C ARG A 117 5.15 -3.89 6.52
N THR A 118 4.94 -5.18 6.33
CA THR A 118 3.80 -5.88 6.94
C THR A 118 4.17 -6.25 8.37
N SER A 119 3.16 -6.27 9.25
CA SER A 119 3.36 -6.62 10.65
C SER A 119 2.74 -7.98 10.96
N ASN A 120 2.98 -8.47 12.17
CA ASN A 120 2.35 -9.67 12.70
C ASN A 120 1.03 -9.35 13.43
N ARG A 121 0.45 -8.19 13.14
CA ARG A 121 -0.82 -7.75 13.74
C ARG A 121 -1.90 -7.72 12.68
N LYS A 122 -3.12 -8.01 13.07
CA LYS A 122 -4.28 -7.92 12.19
C LYS A 122 -5.52 -7.63 13.03
N ASN A 123 -6.56 -7.12 12.36
CA ASN A 123 -7.89 -7.05 12.97
C ASN A 123 -8.36 -8.47 13.29
N ASP A 124 -9.05 -8.65 14.41
CA ASP A 124 -9.53 -9.97 14.84
C ASP A 124 -10.44 -10.63 13.80
N GLN A 125 -11.10 -9.84 12.98
CA GLN A 125 -11.99 -10.35 11.93
C GLN A 125 -11.26 -10.66 10.62
N SER A 126 -10.01 -10.27 10.49
CA SER A 126 -9.21 -10.58 9.30
C SER A 126 -8.67 -12.00 9.35
N ILE A 127 -8.54 -12.61 8.18
CA ILE A 127 -7.99 -13.97 8.04
C ILE A 127 -6.52 -13.98 7.61
N GLY A 128 -5.86 -12.83 7.56
CA GLY A 128 -4.47 -12.78 7.12
C GLY A 128 -3.79 -11.46 7.41
N TYR A 129 -2.60 -11.31 6.82
CA TYR A 129 -1.70 -10.18 7.04
C TYR A 129 -1.35 -9.46 5.74
N ALA A 130 -2.15 -9.64 4.70
CA ALA A 130 -1.83 -9.18 3.35
C ALA A 130 -1.83 -7.67 3.25
N CYS A 131 -1.04 -7.17 2.32
CA CYS A 131 -1.10 -5.80 1.82
C CYS A 131 -0.88 -5.85 0.31
N ARG A 132 -1.74 -5.17 -0.44
CA ARG A 132 -1.58 -5.06 -1.89
C ARG A 132 -1.99 -3.68 -2.35
N PHE A 133 -1.19 -3.13 -3.26
CA PHE A 133 -1.47 -1.81 -3.82
C PHE A 133 -0.92 -1.74 -5.25
N ARG A 134 -1.42 -0.78 -6.04
CA ARG A 134 -1.11 -0.72 -7.48
C ARG A 134 -0.16 0.40 -7.88
N ALA A 135 0.09 1.34 -6.98
CA ALA A 135 0.94 2.50 -7.28
C ALA A 135 1.29 3.22 -5.98
N PHE A 136 2.20 4.19 -6.07
CA PHE A 136 2.41 5.17 -5.01
C PHE A 136 1.76 6.47 -5.45
N ALA A 137 0.79 6.97 -4.67
CA ALA A 137 0.14 8.25 -4.95
C ALA A 137 0.98 9.35 -4.30
N VAL A 138 1.60 10.19 -5.10
CA VAL A 138 2.52 11.20 -4.63
C VAL A 138 1.99 12.59 -5.00
N ASN A 139 2.08 13.53 -4.08
CA ASN A 139 1.72 14.93 -4.33
C ASN A 139 2.96 15.81 -4.21
N GLY A 140 3.31 16.47 -5.28
CA GLY A 140 4.48 17.34 -5.32
C GLY A 140 4.93 17.59 -6.74
N LYS A 141 6.08 18.22 -6.90
CA LYS A 141 6.66 18.42 -8.23
C LYS A 141 7.12 17.08 -8.80
N LEU A 142 6.81 16.86 -10.07
CA LEU A 142 7.45 15.77 -10.80
C LEU A 142 8.95 16.07 -10.89
N SER A 143 9.76 15.07 -10.62
CA SER A 143 11.20 15.21 -10.86
C SER A 143 11.44 15.16 -12.35
N ASP A 144 12.19 16.12 -12.83
CA ASP A 144 12.59 16.20 -14.23
C ASP A 144 13.66 15.16 -14.57
#